data_f7b154e90f42897934df203542cd3376
#
_entry.id   f7b154e90f42897934df203542cd3376
#
_cell.length_a   1.000
_cell.length_b   1.000
_cell.length_c   1.000
_cell.angle_alpha   90.00
_cell.angle_beta   90.00
_cell.angle_gamma   90.00
#
_symmetry.space_group_name_H-M   'P 1'
#
loop_
_entity.id
_entity.type
_entity.pdbx_description
1 polymer ?
#
loop_
_entity_poly.entity_id
_entity_poly.type
_entity_poly.pdbx_seq_one_letter_code
_entity_poly.pdbx_strand_id
1 'polypeptide(L)'
;MENKEYRAWFENTRKSNQETIDQTEAIFEGLILKIASGAMAISFSFITALSTKIEYRFLWILAIGWTTLAVCIILNLLSHLKAKRNCRTNISDIDNYLWTNGNTDSEEDIYKEIKTRSAVIDDKNKKLDNYYNRITAWLAIGGILFILGFVFVNLVFAQNEQYIIQKETNTQTISSAEKIIGAVKIIQKGTLNSFQIQQSINTDNGK
;
A
#
# COMPACT_ATOMS: atom_id res chain seq x y z
N MET A 1 45.11 -9.75 31.18
CA MET A 1 44.90 -8.56 30.29
C MET A 1 45.28 -7.33 31.08
N GLU A 2 46.01 -6.37 30.48
CA GLU A 2 46.32 -5.12 31.18
C GLU A 2 45.07 -4.22 31.24
N ASN A 3 44.91 -3.44 32.32
CA ASN A 3 43.81 -2.50 32.54
C ASN A 3 43.52 -1.59 31.31
N LYS A 4 44.53 -1.35 30.49
CA LYS A 4 44.39 -0.55 29.25
C LYS A 4 43.56 -1.24 28.16
N GLU A 5 43.60 -2.61 28.07
CA GLU A 5 42.84 -3.35 27.06
C GLU A 5 41.33 -3.38 27.36
N TYR A 6 40.97 -3.51 28.65
CA TYR A 6 39.56 -3.46 29.07
C TYR A 6 38.95 -2.08 28.79
N ARG A 7 39.69 -1.03 29.16
CA ARG A 7 39.23 0.34 28.92
C ARG A 7 39.05 0.64 27.45
N ALA A 8 39.99 0.23 26.61
CA ALA A 8 39.88 0.37 25.16
C ALA A 8 38.67 -0.40 24.59
N TRP A 9 38.37 -1.58 25.13
CA TRP A 9 37.18 -2.35 24.73
C TRP A 9 35.90 -1.61 25.12
N PHE A 10 35.78 -1.06 26.32
CA PHE A 10 34.62 -0.29 26.76
C PHE A 10 34.41 0.96 25.91
N GLU A 11 35.46 1.72 25.63
CA GLU A 11 35.38 2.92 24.79
C GLU A 11 34.95 2.57 23.35
N ASN A 12 35.50 1.50 22.78
CA ASN A 12 35.12 1.04 21.44
C ASN A 12 33.66 0.54 21.39
N THR A 13 33.23 -0.21 22.40
CA THR A 13 31.85 -0.72 22.49
C THR A 13 30.86 0.46 22.66
N ARG A 14 31.19 1.43 23.49
CA ARG A 14 30.41 2.66 23.66
C ARG A 14 30.26 3.42 22.35
N LYS A 15 31.39 3.62 21.64
CA LYS A 15 31.41 4.30 20.35
C LYS A 15 30.57 3.57 19.30
N SER A 16 30.72 2.26 19.21
CA SER A 16 29.94 1.42 18.30
C SER A 16 28.42 1.48 18.59
N ASN A 17 28.03 1.46 19.87
CA ASN A 17 26.62 1.63 20.26
C ASN A 17 26.09 3.03 19.92
N GLN A 18 26.91 4.09 20.10
CA GLN A 18 26.52 5.45 19.72
C GLN A 18 26.35 5.57 18.20
N GLU A 19 27.28 5.04 17.41
CA GLU A 19 27.17 5.02 15.95
C GLU A 19 25.90 4.26 15.49
N THR A 20 25.56 3.17 16.16
CA THR A 20 24.33 2.41 15.88
C THR A 20 23.07 3.25 16.18
N ILE A 21 23.07 4.02 17.27
CA ILE A 21 21.97 4.95 17.60
C ILE A 21 21.83 6.00 16.51
N ASP A 22 22.92 6.65 16.13
CA ASP A 22 22.91 7.73 15.14
C ASP A 22 22.46 7.23 13.76
N GLN A 23 22.93 6.05 13.33
CA GLN A 23 22.46 5.39 12.10
C GLN A 23 20.98 5.03 12.17
N THR A 24 20.51 4.51 13.32
CA THR A 24 19.10 4.16 13.51
C THR A 24 18.22 5.41 13.46
N GLU A 25 18.65 6.53 14.02
CA GLU A 25 17.93 7.82 13.94
C GLU A 25 17.85 8.32 12.50
N ALA A 26 18.96 8.31 11.76
CA ALA A 26 18.98 8.74 10.37
C ALA A 26 18.06 7.86 9.47
N ILE A 27 18.08 6.54 9.67
CA ILE A 27 17.18 5.64 8.95
C ILE A 27 15.72 5.92 9.31
N PHE A 28 15.43 6.15 10.59
CA PHE A 28 14.08 6.44 11.08
C PHE A 28 13.52 7.74 10.48
N GLU A 29 14.29 8.82 10.49
CA GLU A 29 13.91 10.10 9.88
C GLU A 29 13.67 9.94 8.36
N GLY A 30 14.58 9.24 7.68
CA GLY A 30 14.43 8.94 6.26
C GLY A 30 13.19 8.09 5.93
N LEU A 31 12.85 7.13 6.79
CA LEU A 31 11.65 6.30 6.65
C LEU A 31 10.38 7.13 6.84
N ILE A 32 10.30 7.95 7.88
CA ILE A 32 9.13 8.83 8.13
C ILE A 32 8.90 9.74 6.92
N LEU A 33 9.96 10.34 6.38
CA LEU A 33 9.85 11.23 5.22
C LEU A 33 9.33 10.49 3.98
N LYS A 34 9.86 9.29 3.70
CA LYS A 34 9.41 8.44 2.58
C LYS A 34 7.97 8.00 2.73
N ILE A 35 7.56 7.61 3.93
CA ILE A 35 6.18 7.20 4.22
C ILE A 35 5.22 8.37 4.07
N ALA A 36 5.56 9.54 4.63
CA ALA A 36 4.73 10.73 4.52
C ALA A 36 4.56 11.18 3.06
N SER A 37 5.65 11.21 2.29
CA SER A 37 5.59 11.58 0.86
C SER A 37 4.81 10.54 0.04
N GLY A 38 5.01 9.25 0.30
CA GLY A 38 4.27 8.17 -0.35
C GLY A 38 2.77 8.21 -0.03
N ALA A 39 2.41 8.44 1.23
CA ALA A 39 1.02 8.58 1.65
C ALA A 39 0.34 9.78 1.00
N MET A 40 1.03 10.92 0.88
CA MET A 40 0.53 12.10 0.15
C MET A 40 0.31 11.78 -1.33
N ALA A 41 1.28 11.19 -2.00
CA ALA A 41 1.17 10.84 -3.42
C ALA A 41 -0.02 9.91 -3.69
N ILE A 42 -0.20 8.89 -2.85
CA ILE A 42 -1.32 7.96 -2.96
C ILE A 42 -2.65 8.67 -2.66
N SER A 43 -2.70 9.53 -1.65
CA SER A 43 -3.91 10.30 -1.32
C SER A 43 -4.34 11.23 -2.46
N PHE A 44 -3.41 11.93 -3.10
CA PHE A 44 -3.70 12.75 -4.28
C PHE A 44 -4.21 11.91 -5.46
N SER A 45 -3.58 10.76 -5.73
CA SER A 45 -4.04 9.84 -6.77
C SER A 45 -5.47 9.34 -6.50
N PHE A 46 -5.80 9.08 -5.23
CA PHE A 46 -7.13 8.68 -4.81
C PHE A 46 -8.17 9.79 -5.01
N ILE A 47 -7.87 11.03 -4.59
CA ILE A 47 -8.77 12.17 -4.76
C ILE A 47 -9.06 12.40 -6.25
N THR A 48 -8.04 12.29 -7.09
CA THR A 48 -8.19 12.43 -8.55
C THR A 48 -9.06 11.32 -9.13
N ALA A 49 -8.89 10.08 -8.69
CA ALA A 49 -9.69 8.94 -9.13
C ALA A 49 -11.15 9.02 -8.65
N LEU A 50 -11.40 9.48 -7.42
CA LEU A 50 -12.75 9.69 -6.86
C LEU A 50 -13.53 10.80 -7.60
N SER A 51 -12.84 11.78 -8.21
CA SER A 51 -13.49 12.85 -8.98
C SER A 51 -14.15 12.36 -10.27
N THR A 52 -13.85 11.18 -10.75
CA THR A 52 -14.35 10.57 -11.99
C THR A 52 -15.55 9.65 -11.76
N LYS A 53 -16.53 9.97 -10.95
CA LYS A 53 -17.87 9.31 -10.83
C LYS A 53 -17.91 7.77 -10.98
N ILE A 54 -16.82 7.08 -10.67
CA ILE A 54 -16.78 5.63 -10.70
C ILE A 54 -17.32 5.13 -9.36
N GLU A 55 -18.39 4.35 -9.37
CA GLU A 55 -18.86 3.65 -8.19
C GLU A 55 -17.81 2.59 -7.80
N TYR A 56 -17.04 2.87 -6.75
CA TYR A 56 -16.07 1.90 -6.25
C TYR A 56 -16.79 0.79 -5.48
N ARG A 57 -16.73 -0.38 -6.05
CA ARG A 57 -17.16 -1.60 -5.35
C ARG A 57 -15.98 -2.13 -4.51
N PHE A 58 -16.30 -2.76 -3.39
CA PHE A 58 -15.31 -3.43 -2.52
C PHE A 58 -14.25 -2.50 -1.87
N LEU A 59 -14.62 -1.28 -1.48
CA LEU A 59 -13.76 -0.35 -0.73
C LEU A 59 -13.13 -0.97 0.53
N TRP A 60 -13.77 -1.98 1.12
CA TRP A 60 -13.27 -2.69 2.27
C TRP A 60 -11.93 -3.43 1.99
N ILE A 61 -11.71 -3.93 0.75
CA ILE A 61 -10.45 -4.58 0.35
C ILE A 61 -9.31 -3.57 0.43
N LEU A 62 -9.55 -2.36 -0.06
CA LEU A 62 -8.61 -1.27 0.02
C LEU A 62 -8.31 -0.87 1.47
N ALA A 63 -9.37 -0.76 2.30
CA ALA A 63 -9.22 -0.44 3.72
C ALA A 63 -8.37 -1.50 4.46
N ILE A 64 -8.54 -2.79 4.16
CA ILE A 64 -7.70 -3.86 4.71
C ILE A 64 -6.24 -3.69 4.24
N GLY A 65 -6.00 -3.42 2.95
CA GLY A 65 -4.66 -3.19 2.42
C GLY A 65 -3.94 -2.04 3.14
N TRP A 66 -4.63 -0.92 3.31
CA TRP A 66 -4.09 0.25 4.03
C TRP A 66 -3.82 -0.04 5.51
N THR A 67 -4.76 -0.69 6.19
CA THR A 67 -4.59 -1.06 7.60
C THR A 67 -3.40 -2.00 7.78
N THR A 68 -3.23 -2.97 6.90
CA THR A 68 -2.10 -3.90 6.92
C THR A 68 -0.77 -3.18 6.73
N LEU A 69 -0.69 -2.22 5.79
CA LEU A 69 0.51 -1.40 5.61
C LEU A 69 0.79 -0.50 6.82
N ALA A 70 -0.25 0.10 7.42
CA ALA A 70 -0.10 0.92 8.63
C ALA A 70 0.46 0.09 9.79
N VAL A 71 -0.04 -1.12 10.01
CA VAL A 71 0.47 -2.05 11.03
C VAL A 71 1.93 -2.42 10.75
N CYS A 72 2.29 -2.69 9.49
CA CYS A 72 3.66 -2.97 9.07
C CYS A 72 4.61 -1.81 9.45
N ILE A 73 4.20 -0.57 9.18
CA ILE A 73 4.97 0.64 9.51
C ILE A 73 5.16 0.76 11.03
N ILE A 74 4.08 0.60 11.80
CA ILE A 74 4.12 0.69 13.26
C ILE A 74 5.06 -0.37 13.85
N LEU A 75 4.99 -1.61 13.39
CA LEU A 75 5.88 -2.68 13.85
C LEU A 75 7.36 -2.38 13.54
N ASN A 76 7.65 -1.84 12.36
CA ASN A 76 9.00 -1.44 11.99
C ASN A 76 9.51 -0.31 12.90
N LEU A 77 8.69 0.73 13.15
CA LEU A 77 9.03 1.80 14.08
C LEU A 77 9.30 1.29 15.50
N LEU A 78 8.49 0.37 15.99
CA LEU A 78 8.67 -0.22 17.32
C LEU A 78 9.96 -1.03 17.41
N SER A 79 10.35 -1.76 16.36
CA SER A 79 11.62 -2.49 16.29
C SER A 79 12.81 -1.52 16.43
N HIS A 80 12.81 -0.44 15.66
CA HIS A 80 13.87 0.58 15.72
C HIS A 80 13.95 1.25 17.11
N LEU A 81 12.82 1.62 17.70
CA LEU A 81 12.79 2.21 19.04
C LEU A 81 13.36 1.27 20.10
N LYS A 82 13.07 -0.04 19.96
CA LYS A 82 13.59 -1.07 20.88
C LYS A 82 15.10 -1.24 20.73
N ALA A 83 15.62 -1.28 19.50
CA ALA A 83 17.06 -1.36 19.23
C ALA A 83 17.78 -0.15 19.85
N LYS A 84 17.28 1.05 19.65
CA LYS A 84 17.81 2.29 20.24
C LYS A 84 17.82 2.25 21.77
N ARG A 85 16.72 1.78 22.39
CA ARG A 85 16.65 1.64 23.85
C ARG A 85 17.69 0.68 24.39
N ASN A 86 17.90 -0.44 23.71
CA ASN A 86 18.90 -1.45 24.12
C ASN A 86 20.33 -0.91 24.03
N CYS A 87 20.66 -0.19 22.94
CA CYS A 87 21.96 0.49 22.81
C CYS A 87 22.19 1.52 23.92
N ARG A 88 21.17 2.33 24.26
CA ARG A 88 21.26 3.33 25.34
C ARG A 88 21.47 2.67 26.70
N THR A 89 20.81 1.53 26.98
CA THR A 89 21.03 0.79 28.20
C THR A 89 22.45 0.28 28.30
N ASN A 90 23.01 -0.29 27.20
CA ASN A 90 24.40 -0.73 27.17
C ASN A 90 25.39 0.42 27.39
N ILE A 91 25.14 1.61 26.80
CA ILE A 91 25.98 2.80 27.02
C ILE A 91 25.91 3.21 28.49
N SER A 92 24.71 3.25 29.09
CA SER A 92 24.54 3.62 30.49
C SER A 92 25.27 2.65 31.45
N ASP A 93 25.22 1.35 31.16
CA ASP A 93 25.93 0.33 31.95
C ASP A 93 27.45 0.53 31.85
N ILE A 94 27.97 0.82 30.65
CA ILE A 94 29.39 1.11 30.41
C ILE A 94 29.80 2.44 31.09
N ASP A 95 29.01 3.48 30.96
CA ASP A 95 29.28 4.80 31.58
C ASP A 95 29.26 4.72 33.11
N ASN A 96 28.32 4.01 33.69
CA ASN A 96 28.29 3.76 35.14
C ASN A 96 29.56 3.04 35.61
N TYR A 97 30.03 2.07 34.83
CA TYR A 97 31.26 1.40 35.14
C TYR A 97 32.48 2.33 35.05
N LEU A 98 32.64 3.05 33.95
CA LEU A 98 33.78 3.93 33.70
C LEU A 98 33.91 5.07 34.73
N TRP A 99 32.77 5.56 35.22
CA TRP A 99 32.76 6.77 36.08
C TRP A 99 32.54 6.49 37.56
N THR A 100 31.92 5.36 37.94
CA THR A 100 31.51 5.12 39.33
C THR A 100 32.38 4.12 40.06
N ASN A 101 32.96 3.11 39.40
CA ASN A 101 33.55 1.95 40.04
C ASN A 101 35.09 1.86 39.95
N GLY A 102 35.78 2.96 40.15
CA GLY A 102 37.24 2.94 40.18
C GLY A 102 37.88 2.14 41.33
N ASN A 103 37.12 1.42 42.23
CA ASN A 103 37.75 1.07 43.49
C ASN A 103 37.39 -0.25 44.18
N THR A 104 36.52 -1.12 43.67
CA THR A 104 36.13 -2.24 44.56
C THR A 104 36.11 -3.66 43.96
N ASP A 105 35.96 -3.81 42.66
CA ASP A 105 35.95 -5.13 42.06
C ASP A 105 37.06 -5.27 41.01
N SER A 106 37.55 -6.49 40.80
CA SER A 106 38.53 -6.77 39.77
C SER A 106 37.93 -6.30 38.41
N GLU A 107 38.61 -5.43 37.69
CA GLU A 107 38.18 -4.95 36.35
C GLU A 107 37.88 -6.12 35.42
N GLU A 108 38.50 -7.28 35.64
CA GLU A 108 38.26 -8.49 34.87
C GLU A 108 36.85 -9.07 35.10
N ASP A 109 36.35 -9.04 36.33
CA ASP A 109 35.04 -9.62 36.68
C ASP A 109 33.92 -8.74 36.11
N ILE A 110 34.08 -7.43 36.19
CA ILE A 110 33.15 -6.50 35.64
C ILE A 110 33.11 -6.55 34.09
N TYR A 111 34.28 -6.67 33.46
CA TYR A 111 34.39 -6.89 32.03
C TYR A 111 33.66 -8.19 31.62
N LYS A 112 33.85 -9.29 32.33
CA LYS A 112 33.16 -10.57 32.05
C LYS A 112 31.63 -10.41 32.21
N GLU A 113 31.18 -9.73 33.25
CA GLU A 113 29.77 -9.52 33.50
C GLU A 113 29.14 -8.70 32.39
N ILE A 114 29.71 -7.52 32.06
CA ILE A 114 29.14 -6.62 31.00
C ILE A 114 29.21 -7.32 29.65
N LYS A 115 30.28 -8.00 29.32
CA LYS A 115 30.41 -8.75 28.06
C LYS A 115 29.38 -9.87 27.95
N THR A 116 29.15 -10.62 29.03
CA THR A 116 28.14 -11.68 29.06
C THR A 116 26.74 -11.12 28.93
N ARG A 117 26.43 -10.01 29.62
CA ARG A 117 25.14 -9.32 29.55
C ARG A 117 24.89 -8.74 28.15
N SER A 118 25.89 -8.09 27.56
CA SER A 118 25.82 -7.56 26.17
C SER A 118 25.58 -8.68 25.17
N ALA A 119 26.30 -9.80 25.26
CA ALA A 119 26.10 -10.95 24.36
C ALA A 119 24.68 -11.56 24.46
N VAL A 120 24.10 -11.62 25.66
CA VAL A 120 22.72 -12.09 25.86
C VAL A 120 21.71 -11.12 25.27
N ILE A 121 21.94 -9.80 25.40
CA ILE A 121 21.10 -8.77 24.82
C ILE A 121 21.16 -8.84 23.30
N ASP A 122 22.36 -8.98 22.73
CA ASP A 122 22.57 -9.05 21.27
C ASP A 122 21.90 -10.29 20.66
N ASP A 123 22.02 -11.47 21.30
CA ASP A 123 21.33 -12.67 20.82
C ASP A 123 19.79 -12.53 20.86
N LYS A 124 19.26 -11.95 21.93
CA LYS A 124 17.82 -11.66 22.02
C LYS A 124 17.39 -10.65 20.96
N ASN A 125 18.17 -9.59 20.73
CA ASN A 125 17.87 -8.59 19.72
C ASN A 125 17.88 -9.20 18.33
N LYS A 126 18.90 -9.99 17.99
CA LYS A 126 19.01 -10.66 16.70
C LYS A 126 17.84 -11.60 16.41
N LYS A 127 17.38 -12.35 17.40
CA LYS A 127 16.19 -13.21 17.27
C LYS A 127 14.91 -12.39 17.07
N LEU A 128 14.76 -11.32 17.84
CA LEU A 128 13.61 -10.40 17.70
C LEU A 128 13.61 -9.69 16.35
N ASP A 129 14.75 -9.15 15.90
CA ASP A 129 14.86 -8.45 14.62
C ASP A 129 14.55 -9.38 13.45
N ASN A 130 15.06 -10.61 13.45
CA ASN A 130 14.71 -11.60 12.44
C ASN A 130 13.21 -11.92 12.42
N TYR A 131 12.57 -11.99 13.58
CA TYR A 131 11.13 -12.25 13.69
C TYR A 131 10.30 -11.05 13.19
N TYR A 132 10.63 -9.84 13.65
CA TYR A 132 9.96 -8.61 13.21
C TYR A 132 10.15 -8.38 11.72
N ASN A 133 11.35 -8.53 11.18
CA ASN A 133 11.63 -8.34 9.76
C ASN A 133 10.84 -9.31 8.89
N ARG A 134 10.70 -10.58 9.30
CA ARG A 134 9.85 -11.54 8.58
C ARG A 134 8.38 -11.14 8.58
N ILE A 135 7.84 -10.78 9.74
CA ILE A 135 6.43 -10.39 9.85
C ILE A 135 6.16 -9.13 9.05
N THR A 136 6.99 -8.11 9.19
CA THR A 136 6.81 -6.84 8.44
C THR A 136 6.92 -7.04 6.93
N ALA A 137 7.83 -7.92 6.46
CA ALA A 137 7.93 -8.26 5.05
C ALA A 137 6.64 -8.94 4.53
N TRP A 138 6.10 -9.91 5.25
CA TRP A 138 4.84 -10.57 4.86
C TRP A 138 3.64 -9.62 4.91
N LEU A 139 3.57 -8.76 5.91
CA LEU A 139 2.52 -7.74 6.00
C LEU A 139 2.62 -6.71 4.86
N ALA A 140 3.83 -6.29 4.50
CA ALA A 140 4.03 -5.37 3.38
C ALA A 140 3.58 -5.98 2.05
N ILE A 141 4.00 -7.23 1.77
CA ILE A 141 3.58 -7.97 0.58
C ILE A 141 2.06 -8.16 0.57
N GLY A 142 1.48 -8.60 1.69
CA GLY A 142 0.04 -8.78 1.82
C GLY A 142 -0.75 -7.48 1.59
N GLY A 143 -0.32 -6.37 2.20
CA GLY A 143 -0.93 -5.05 2.01
C GLY A 143 -0.90 -4.59 0.54
N ILE A 144 0.23 -4.76 -0.14
CA ILE A 144 0.37 -4.44 -1.56
C ILE A 144 -0.56 -5.32 -2.42
N LEU A 145 -0.62 -6.62 -2.14
CA LEU A 145 -1.50 -7.54 -2.88
C LEU A 145 -2.98 -7.19 -2.71
N PHE A 146 -3.43 -6.76 -1.52
CA PHE A 146 -4.80 -6.27 -1.33
C PHE A 146 -5.09 -5.01 -2.15
N ILE A 147 -4.17 -4.05 -2.20
CA ILE A 147 -4.33 -2.84 -3.01
C ILE A 147 -4.38 -3.18 -4.50
N LEU A 148 -3.46 -4.03 -5.00
CA LEU A 148 -3.46 -4.48 -6.39
C LEU A 148 -4.72 -5.27 -6.72
N GLY A 149 -5.18 -6.13 -5.82
CA GLY A 149 -6.44 -6.87 -5.95
C GLY A 149 -7.65 -5.94 -6.06
N PHE A 150 -7.70 -4.89 -5.24
CA PHE A 150 -8.73 -3.87 -5.34
C PHE A 150 -8.73 -3.17 -6.71
N VAL A 151 -7.58 -2.76 -7.20
CA VAL A 151 -7.45 -2.12 -8.51
C VAL A 151 -7.90 -3.08 -9.62
N PHE A 152 -7.44 -4.31 -9.59
CA PHE A 152 -7.78 -5.32 -10.59
C PHE A 152 -9.29 -5.61 -10.63
N VAL A 153 -9.90 -5.85 -9.48
CA VAL A 153 -11.35 -6.13 -9.37
C VAL A 153 -12.16 -4.95 -9.93
N ASN A 154 -11.83 -3.71 -9.55
CA ASN A 154 -12.55 -2.54 -10.05
C ASN A 154 -12.35 -2.31 -11.56
N LEU A 155 -11.16 -2.59 -12.11
CA LEU A 155 -10.92 -2.52 -13.55
C LEU A 155 -11.80 -3.53 -14.33
N VAL A 156 -11.86 -4.78 -13.85
CA VAL A 156 -12.68 -5.84 -14.49
C VAL A 156 -14.16 -5.48 -14.46
N PHE A 157 -14.66 -4.95 -13.33
CA PHE A 157 -16.05 -4.53 -13.21
C PHE A 157 -16.36 -3.33 -14.11
N ALA A 158 -15.46 -2.33 -14.17
CA ALA A 158 -15.65 -1.17 -15.04
C ALA A 158 -15.70 -1.56 -16.53
N GLN A 159 -14.89 -2.51 -16.97
CA GLN A 159 -14.96 -3.03 -18.34
C GLN A 159 -16.27 -3.76 -18.63
N ASN A 160 -16.77 -4.56 -17.70
CA ASN A 160 -18.04 -5.27 -17.87
C ASN A 160 -19.23 -4.31 -17.94
N GLU A 161 -19.27 -3.25 -17.14
CA GLU A 161 -20.33 -2.25 -17.20
C GLU A 161 -20.33 -1.50 -18.54
N GLN A 162 -19.16 -1.12 -19.05
CA GLN A 162 -19.06 -0.49 -20.37
C GLN A 162 -19.55 -1.40 -21.49
N TYR A 163 -19.23 -2.70 -21.42
CA TYR A 163 -19.71 -3.69 -22.40
C TYR A 163 -21.24 -3.84 -22.37
N ILE A 164 -21.85 -3.85 -21.19
CA ILE A 164 -23.31 -3.95 -21.02
C ILE A 164 -23.99 -2.71 -21.58
N ILE A 165 -23.50 -1.52 -21.25
CA ILE A 165 -24.04 -0.25 -21.75
C ILE A 165 -23.96 -0.17 -23.29
N GLN A 166 -22.83 -0.56 -23.89
CA GLN A 166 -22.71 -0.61 -25.34
C GLN A 166 -23.69 -1.58 -25.99
N LYS A 167 -23.89 -2.74 -25.40
CA LYS A 167 -24.82 -3.76 -25.88
C LYS A 167 -26.27 -3.24 -25.82
N GLU A 168 -26.67 -2.60 -24.73
CA GLU A 168 -28.02 -2.01 -24.59
C GLU A 168 -28.25 -0.86 -25.58
N THR A 169 -27.25 0.03 -25.72
CA THR A 169 -27.32 1.13 -26.68
C THR A 169 -27.45 0.63 -28.12
N ASN A 170 -26.67 -0.38 -28.51
CA ASN A 170 -26.77 -0.99 -29.82
C ASN A 170 -28.14 -1.66 -30.06
N THR A 171 -28.68 -2.35 -29.02
CA THR A 171 -30.00 -2.99 -29.12
C THR A 171 -31.11 -1.96 -29.28
N GLN A 172 -31.07 -0.84 -28.56
CA GLN A 172 -32.04 0.24 -28.70
C GLN A 172 -31.95 0.93 -30.07
N THR A 173 -30.74 1.13 -30.59
CA THR A 173 -30.53 1.72 -31.92
C THR A 173 -31.08 0.82 -33.02
N ILE A 174 -30.84 -0.49 -32.95
CA ILE A 174 -31.40 -1.47 -33.90
C ILE A 174 -32.91 -1.49 -33.83
N SER A 175 -33.52 -1.56 -32.65
CA SER A 175 -34.97 -1.52 -32.47
C SER A 175 -35.61 -0.21 -33.02
N SER A 176 -34.96 0.92 -32.81
CA SER A 176 -35.41 2.20 -33.36
C SER A 176 -35.32 2.25 -34.89
N ALA A 177 -34.24 1.71 -35.47
CA ALA A 177 -34.07 1.60 -36.91
C ALA A 177 -35.14 0.69 -37.56
N GLU A 178 -35.45 -0.46 -36.93
CA GLU A 178 -36.50 -1.35 -37.40
C GLU A 178 -37.89 -0.70 -37.40
N LYS A 179 -38.21 0.09 -36.36
CA LYS A 179 -39.45 0.86 -36.28
C LYS A 179 -39.56 1.90 -37.41
N ILE A 180 -38.46 2.60 -37.69
CA ILE A 180 -38.40 3.58 -38.78
C ILE A 180 -38.58 2.90 -40.14
N ILE A 181 -37.92 1.79 -40.39
CA ILE A 181 -38.04 1.00 -41.62
C ILE A 181 -39.46 0.47 -41.77
N GLY A 182 -40.09 0.03 -40.70
CA GLY A 182 -41.49 -0.40 -40.70
C GLY A 182 -42.45 0.73 -41.08
N ALA A 183 -42.24 1.92 -40.49
CA ALA A 183 -43.06 3.09 -40.81
C ALA A 183 -42.89 3.55 -42.28
N VAL A 184 -41.66 3.55 -42.80
CA VAL A 184 -41.37 3.88 -44.20
C VAL A 184 -42.05 2.89 -45.16
N LYS A 185 -42.04 1.60 -44.89
CA LYS A 185 -42.72 0.58 -45.69
C LYS A 185 -44.25 0.77 -45.73
N ILE A 186 -44.86 1.19 -44.61
CA ILE A 186 -46.30 1.48 -44.54
C ILE A 186 -46.65 2.69 -45.40
N ILE A 187 -45.85 3.74 -45.31
CA ILE A 187 -46.06 4.98 -46.13
C ILE A 187 -45.91 4.64 -47.63
N GLN A 188 -44.88 3.90 -48.00
CA GLN A 188 -44.67 3.50 -49.39
C GLN A 188 -45.84 2.68 -49.96
N LYS A 189 -46.36 1.73 -49.14
CA LYS A 189 -47.54 0.95 -49.55
C LYS A 189 -48.79 1.81 -49.67
N GLY A 190 -49.00 2.78 -48.76
CA GLY A 190 -50.11 3.72 -48.83
C GLY A 190 -50.03 4.59 -50.07
N THR A 191 -48.86 5.11 -50.44
CA THR A 191 -48.66 5.93 -51.64
C THR A 191 -48.87 5.12 -52.93
N LEU A 192 -48.42 3.88 -52.99
CA LEU A 192 -48.68 3.02 -54.16
C LEU A 192 -50.18 2.73 -54.37
N ASN A 193 -50.90 2.45 -53.29
CA ASN A 193 -52.35 2.24 -53.37
C ASN A 193 -53.12 3.51 -53.81
N SER A 194 -52.77 4.69 -53.34
CA SER A 194 -53.38 5.92 -53.77
C SER A 194 -53.09 6.26 -55.23
N PHE A 195 -51.92 5.92 -55.75
CA PHE A 195 -51.57 6.06 -57.14
C PHE A 195 -52.39 5.15 -58.07
N GLN A 196 -52.59 3.90 -57.64
CA GLN A 196 -53.42 2.94 -58.39
C GLN A 196 -54.88 3.32 -58.41
N ILE A 197 -55.46 3.86 -57.32
CA ILE A 197 -56.81 4.34 -57.27
C ILE A 197 -56.97 5.56 -58.21
N GLN A 198 -56.00 6.48 -58.24
CA GLN A 198 -56.06 7.63 -59.12
C GLN A 198 -55.98 7.27 -60.63
N GLN A 199 -55.21 6.22 -60.97
CA GLN A 199 -55.20 5.69 -62.33
C GLN A 199 -56.54 5.04 -62.76
N SER A 200 -57.20 4.30 -61.87
CA SER A 200 -58.47 3.66 -62.13
C SER A 200 -59.58 4.68 -62.36
N ILE A 201 -59.60 5.78 -61.63
CA ILE A 201 -60.58 6.89 -61.80
C ILE A 201 -60.37 7.60 -63.12
N ASN A 202 -59.14 7.83 -63.57
CA ASN A 202 -58.89 8.51 -64.85
C ASN A 202 -59.21 7.63 -66.08
N THR A 203 -59.22 6.29 -65.97
CA THR A 203 -59.61 5.39 -67.04
C THR A 203 -61.13 5.28 -67.17
N ASP A 204 -61.91 5.46 -66.10
CA ASP A 204 -63.39 5.45 -66.18
C ASP A 204 -64.00 6.72 -66.67
N ASN A 205 -63.39 7.90 -66.61
CA ASN A 205 -63.86 9.14 -67.07
C ASN A 205 -63.54 9.47 -68.57
N GLY A 206 -62.91 8.51 -69.25
CA GLY A 206 -62.50 8.65 -70.68
C GLY A 206 -63.35 7.85 -71.69
N LYS A 207 -64.57 7.45 -71.33
CA LYS A 207 -65.54 6.81 -72.26
C LYS A 207 -66.74 7.69 -72.52
#